data_a493d9bd024358d28b650bdf61d373d0
#
_entry.id   a493d9bd024358d28b650bdf61d373d0
#
_cell.length_a   1.000
_cell.length_b   1.000
_cell.length_c   1.000
_cell.angle_alpha   90.00
_cell.angle_beta   90.00
_cell.angle_gamma   90.00
#
_symmetry.space_group_name_H-M   'P 1'
#
loop_
_entity.id
_entity.type
_entity.pdbx_description
1 polymer ?
#
loop_
_entity_poly.entity_id
_entity_poly.type
_entity_poly.pdbx_seq_one_letter_code
_entity_poly.pdbx_strand_id
1 'polypeptide(L)'
;MRKKPTEAESVLWNYLSGNKMGVHFRRQHPAFGYIPDFICISEKLIIEIDGGYHLEEEQQEKDAERTKHINEVGYVVLRFTNDEVIGNTEGVLEEISDVIEIQQSNQTPLPSGGAGGGFRVGFGYDVHQLVAGRDLWMGGIKIEHSLGLLGHSDADVLIHAICDALLGAANMRDIGYHFPDTAAETDGMDSKIILAKTIELIAQKGYHFVNLDATICAERPKMNPHIPAMQQCLADIIGTDPYNISIKATTTEHLGFTGREEGISAYAVALIEKLLL
;
A
#
# COMPACT_ATOMS: atom_id res chain seq x y z
N MET A 1 -35.75 -9.67 3.09
CA MET A 1 -36.66 -8.61 3.64
C MET A 1 -36.06 -8.13 4.95
N ARG A 2 -35.91 -6.82 5.16
CA ARG A 2 -35.48 -6.28 6.47
C ARG A 2 -36.55 -6.57 7.51
N LYS A 3 -36.20 -7.19 8.65
CA LYS A 3 -37.08 -7.36 9.80
C LYS A 3 -37.55 -6.00 10.30
N LYS A 4 -38.78 -5.89 10.81
CA LYS A 4 -39.24 -4.68 11.48
C LYS A 4 -38.42 -4.52 12.77
N PRO A 5 -37.74 -3.39 13.00
CA PRO A 5 -36.90 -3.22 14.16
C PRO A 5 -37.74 -3.28 15.46
N THR A 6 -37.12 -3.78 16.53
CA THR A 6 -37.69 -3.72 17.88
C THR A 6 -37.63 -2.29 18.41
N GLU A 7 -38.31 -2.05 19.54
CA GLU A 7 -38.27 -0.73 20.21
C GLU A 7 -36.83 -0.43 20.65
N ALA A 8 -36.12 -1.38 21.26
CA ALA A 8 -34.74 -1.23 21.69
C ALA A 8 -33.79 -0.95 20.52
N GLU A 9 -33.91 -1.70 19.39
CA GLU A 9 -33.14 -1.40 18.19
C GLU A 9 -33.40 0.03 17.67
N SER A 10 -34.65 0.48 17.75
CA SER A 10 -35.02 1.83 17.29
C SER A 10 -34.44 2.91 18.20
N VAL A 11 -34.45 2.70 19.50
CA VAL A 11 -33.84 3.60 20.51
C VAL A 11 -32.33 3.70 20.27
N LEU A 12 -31.64 2.57 20.23
CA LEU A 12 -30.19 2.56 20.05
C LEU A 12 -29.76 3.16 18.70
N TRP A 13 -30.52 2.89 17.63
CA TRP A 13 -30.24 3.46 16.30
C TRP A 13 -30.27 4.99 16.26
N ASN A 14 -31.07 5.65 17.11
CA ASN A 14 -31.09 7.11 17.17
C ASN A 14 -29.74 7.68 17.63
N TYR A 15 -28.95 6.93 18.38
CA TYR A 15 -27.62 7.33 18.85
C TYR A 15 -26.48 6.85 17.94
N LEU A 16 -26.64 5.69 17.29
CA LEU A 16 -25.62 5.12 16.41
C LEU A 16 -25.62 5.71 15.00
N SER A 17 -26.79 6.21 14.53
CA SER A 17 -26.94 6.71 13.16
C SER A 17 -26.26 8.05 12.95
N GLY A 18 -25.83 8.33 11.70
CA GLY A 18 -25.28 9.63 11.31
C GLY A 18 -23.93 9.96 11.92
N ASN A 19 -23.13 8.95 12.24
CA ASN A 19 -21.80 9.08 12.86
C ASN A 19 -21.80 9.80 14.22
N LYS A 20 -22.88 9.74 14.97
CA LYS A 20 -23.03 10.44 16.26
C LYS A 20 -22.05 9.96 17.33
N MET A 21 -21.54 8.72 17.22
CA MET A 21 -20.48 8.17 18.06
C MET A 21 -19.08 8.31 17.45
N GLY A 22 -18.91 9.19 16.47
CA GLY A 22 -17.62 9.39 15.78
C GLY A 22 -17.29 8.31 14.74
N VAL A 23 -18.09 7.24 14.64
CA VAL A 23 -17.89 6.09 13.75
C VAL A 23 -19.16 5.75 12.99
N HIS A 24 -19.02 5.02 11.87
CA HIS A 24 -20.13 4.69 10.99
C HIS A 24 -20.73 3.32 11.28
N PHE A 25 -21.89 3.29 11.90
CA PHE A 25 -22.68 2.07 12.06
C PHE A 25 -23.64 1.80 10.90
N ARG A 26 -23.79 0.53 10.57
CA ARG A 26 -24.80 0.02 9.64
C ARG A 26 -25.76 -0.87 10.40
N ARG A 27 -27.05 -0.78 10.11
CA ARG A 27 -28.06 -1.69 10.69
C ARG A 27 -28.42 -2.80 9.74
N GLN A 28 -28.65 -4.02 10.27
CA GLN A 28 -29.09 -5.20 9.52
C GLN A 28 -28.25 -5.41 8.25
N HIS A 29 -26.93 -5.33 8.38
CA HIS A 29 -25.99 -5.50 7.28
C HIS A 29 -25.45 -6.92 7.26
N PRO A 30 -25.61 -7.69 6.17
CA PRO A 30 -25.10 -9.05 6.08
C PRO A 30 -23.59 -9.10 6.26
N ALA A 31 -23.13 -9.91 7.22
CA ALA A 31 -21.71 -10.15 7.48
C ALA A 31 -21.53 -11.56 8.04
N PHE A 32 -20.45 -12.24 7.74
CA PHE A 32 -20.08 -13.55 8.29
C PHE A 32 -21.17 -14.63 8.20
N GLY A 33 -22.01 -14.59 7.14
CA GLY A 33 -23.09 -15.56 6.94
C GLY A 33 -24.37 -15.33 7.76
N TYR A 34 -24.47 -14.20 8.49
CA TYR A 34 -25.67 -13.79 9.22
C TYR A 34 -25.92 -12.27 9.11
N ILE A 35 -26.94 -11.78 9.78
CA ILE A 35 -27.33 -10.37 9.75
C ILE A 35 -27.35 -9.84 11.18
N PRO A 36 -26.27 -9.16 11.66
CA PRO A 36 -26.27 -8.51 12.96
C PRO A 36 -27.21 -7.30 12.99
N ASP A 37 -27.70 -6.93 14.17
CA ASP A 37 -28.53 -5.75 14.32
C ASP A 37 -27.77 -4.49 13.94
N PHE A 38 -26.53 -4.32 14.45
CA PHE A 38 -25.64 -3.23 14.08
C PHE A 38 -24.21 -3.71 13.88
N ILE A 39 -23.52 -3.10 12.92
CA ILE A 39 -22.10 -3.37 12.67
C ILE A 39 -21.36 -2.06 12.35
N CYS A 40 -20.21 -1.86 13.00
CA CYS A 40 -19.20 -0.87 12.62
C CYS A 40 -18.01 -1.62 12.01
N ILE A 41 -17.82 -1.47 10.69
CA ILE A 41 -16.77 -2.19 9.96
C ILE A 41 -15.40 -1.61 10.28
N SER A 42 -15.28 -0.28 10.42
CA SER A 42 -14.01 0.39 10.71
C SER A 42 -13.45 -0.03 12.06
N GLU A 43 -14.30 -0.13 13.09
CA GLU A 43 -13.88 -0.49 14.45
C GLU A 43 -14.04 -1.98 14.75
N LYS A 44 -14.39 -2.78 13.74
CA LYS A 44 -14.63 -4.22 13.89
C LYS A 44 -15.52 -4.55 15.07
N LEU A 45 -16.63 -3.83 15.19
CA LEU A 45 -17.59 -3.96 16.29
C LEU A 45 -18.96 -4.39 15.78
N ILE A 46 -19.50 -5.41 16.42
CA ILE A 46 -20.86 -5.92 16.19
C ILE A 46 -21.66 -5.70 17.45
N ILE A 47 -22.91 -5.26 17.31
CA ILE A 47 -23.85 -5.11 18.42
C ILE A 47 -25.11 -5.91 18.09
N GLU A 48 -25.50 -6.78 19.00
CA GLU A 48 -26.72 -7.60 18.96
C GLU A 48 -27.62 -7.22 20.13
N ILE A 49 -28.94 -7.15 19.87
CA ILE A 49 -29.95 -6.87 20.89
C ILE A 49 -30.81 -8.12 21.08
N ASP A 50 -30.64 -8.80 22.21
CA ASP A 50 -31.29 -10.03 22.51
C ASP A 50 -32.71 -9.81 23.12
N GLY A 51 -33.68 -10.40 22.52
CA GLY A 51 -35.12 -10.29 22.88
C GLY A 51 -35.56 -11.20 24.02
N GLY A 52 -34.74 -11.51 25.02
CA GLY A 52 -35.17 -12.19 26.25
C GLY A 52 -35.75 -13.61 26.11
N TYR A 53 -35.60 -14.29 24.96
CA TYR A 53 -36.03 -15.66 24.77
C TYR A 53 -34.96 -16.65 25.23
N HIS A 54 -35.34 -17.63 26.05
CA HIS A 54 -34.51 -18.79 26.39
C HIS A 54 -34.17 -19.53 25.11
N LEU A 55 -32.94 -19.44 24.63
CA LEU A 55 -32.47 -20.24 23.50
C LEU A 55 -32.30 -21.70 23.93
N GLU A 56 -32.76 -22.63 23.09
CA GLU A 56 -32.49 -24.05 23.27
C GLU A 56 -30.98 -24.32 23.24
N GLU A 57 -30.49 -25.35 23.95
CA GLU A 57 -29.04 -25.62 24.11
C GLU A 57 -28.32 -25.74 22.75
N GLU A 58 -28.92 -26.33 21.74
CA GLU A 58 -28.36 -26.42 20.37
C GLU A 58 -28.13 -25.07 19.70
N GLN A 59 -28.90 -24.05 20.06
CA GLN A 59 -28.77 -22.70 19.51
C GLN A 59 -27.68 -21.91 20.21
N GLN A 60 -27.47 -22.19 21.49
CA GLN A 60 -26.36 -21.58 22.26
C GLN A 60 -24.99 -22.06 21.79
N GLU A 61 -24.83 -23.35 21.42
CA GLU A 61 -23.58 -23.88 20.86
C GLU A 61 -23.24 -23.24 19.50
N LYS A 62 -24.21 -23.15 18.60
CA LYS A 62 -24.02 -22.51 17.29
C LYS A 62 -23.69 -21.02 17.40
N ASP A 63 -24.29 -20.32 18.36
CA ASP A 63 -24.01 -18.91 18.63
C ASP A 63 -22.63 -18.71 19.25
N ALA A 64 -22.17 -19.63 20.08
CA ALA A 64 -20.83 -19.63 20.64
C ALA A 64 -19.74 -19.88 19.57
N GLU A 65 -19.96 -20.88 18.70
CA GLU A 65 -19.05 -21.16 17.56
C GLU A 65 -18.99 -19.96 16.59
N ARG A 66 -20.12 -19.35 16.29
CA ARG A 66 -20.20 -18.15 15.45
C ARG A 66 -19.43 -17.00 16.08
N THR A 67 -19.63 -16.73 17.36
CA THR A 67 -18.94 -15.66 18.09
C THR A 67 -17.44 -15.90 18.12
N LYS A 68 -17.01 -17.15 18.31
CA LYS A 68 -15.59 -17.52 18.26
C LYS A 68 -14.98 -17.21 16.90
N HIS A 69 -15.65 -17.62 15.82
CA HIS A 69 -15.18 -17.32 14.45
C HIS A 69 -15.11 -15.82 14.16
N ILE A 70 -16.09 -15.05 14.63
CA ILE A 70 -16.10 -13.59 14.48
C ILE A 70 -14.95 -12.94 15.24
N ASN A 71 -14.66 -13.42 16.45
CA ASN A 71 -13.54 -12.95 17.25
C ASN A 71 -12.18 -13.30 16.62
N GLU A 72 -12.04 -14.49 15.97
CA GLU A 72 -10.83 -14.90 15.26
C GLU A 72 -10.49 -13.96 14.07
N VAL A 73 -11.47 -13.34 13.45
CA VAL A 73 -11.27 -12.32 12.40
C VAL A 73 -11.16 -10.91 12.96
N GLY A 74 -11.05 -10.79 14.30
CA GLY A 74 -10.73 -9.56 15.02
C GLY A 74 -11.91 -8.64 15.30
N TYR A 75 -13.16 -9.13 15.18
CA TYR A 75 -14.35 -8.37 15.60
C TYR A 75 -14.68 -8.62 17.06
N VAL A 76 -15.16 -7.59 17.73
CA VAL A 76 -15.77 -7.67 19.07
C VAL A 76 -17.28 -7.73 18.92
N VAL A 77 -17.95 -8.59 19.69
CA VAL A 77 -19.41 -8.70 19.71
C VAL A 77 -19.92 -8.27 21.05
N LEU A 78 -20.68 -7.17 21.11
CA LEU A 78 -21.43 -6.72 22.28
C LEU A 78 -22.88 -7.23 22.17
N ARG A 79 -23.41 -7.70 23.29
CA ARG A 79 -24.82 -8.15 23.39
C ARG A 79 -25.48 -7.42 24.53
N PHE A 80 -26.64 -6.84 24.23
CA PHE A 80 -27.49 -6.16 25.19
C PHE A 80 -28.90 -6.73 25.13
N THR A 81 -29.54 -6.81 26.27
CA THR A 81 -30.99 -7.14 26.32
C THR A 81 -31.82 -5.90 25.96
N ASN A 82 -33.07 -6.13 25.54
CA ASN A 82 -34.01 -5.03 25.34
C ASN A 82 -34.16 -4.14 26.58
N ASP A 83 -34.18 -4.77 27.77
CA ASP A 83 -34.37 -4.04 29.04
C ASP A 83 -33.16 -3.16 29.37
N GLU A 84 -31.93 -3.61 29.11
CA GLU A 84 -30.72 -2.81 29.27
C GLU A 84 -30.74 -1.59 28.35
N VAL A 85 -31.05 -1.80 27.06
CA VAL A 85 -31.08 -0.70 26.07
C VAL A 85 -32.15 0.36 26.43
N ILE A 86 -33.34 -0.08 26.87
CA ILE A 86 -34.43 0.85 27.20
C ILE A 86 -34.27 1.45 28.59
N GLY A 87 -33.84 0.63 29.58
CA GLY A 87 -33.75 1.04 30.98
C GLY A 87 -32.48 1.81 31.32
N ASN A 88 -31.37 1.58 30.61
CA ASN A 88 -30.07 2.21 30.85
C ASN A 88 -29.33 2.52 29.52
N THR A 89 -29.97 3.25 28.63
CA THR A 89 -29.38 3.63 27.33
C THR A 89 -28.01 4.30 27.48
N GLU A 90 -27.82 5.14 28.51
CA GLU A 90 -26.58 5.87 28.77
C GLU A 90 -25.41 4.92 29.06
N GLY A 91 -25.62 3.92 29.95
CA GLY A 91 -24.59 2.91 30.24
C GLY A 91 -24.27 2.01 29.04
N VAL A 92 -25.26 1.67 28.20
CA VAL A 92 -25.05 0.95 26.94
C VAL A 92 -24.18 1.76 25.97
N LEU A 93 -24.42 3.07 25.87
CA LEU A 93 -23.63 3.94 25.00
C LEU A 93 -22.21 4.13 25.52
N GLU A 94 -22.01 4.19 26.83
CA GLU A 94 -20.70 4.26 27.48
C GLU A 94 -19.88 2.99 27.17
N GLU A 95 -20.46 1.80 27.33
CA GLU A 95 -19.80 0.53 27.01
C GLU A 95 -19.43 0.43 25.52
N ILE A 96 -20.32 0.88 24.62
CA ILE A 96 -20.04 0.94 23.19
C ILE A 96 -18.88 1.90 22.91
N SER A 97 -18.84 3.07 23.57
CA SER A 97 -17.78 4.06 23.43
C SER A 97 -16.43 3.53 23.90
N ASP A 98 -16.40 2.85 25.05
CA ASP A 98 -15.20 2.23 25.60
C ASP A 98 -14.60 1.20 24.64
N VAL A 99 -15.45 0.35 24.03
CA VAL A 99 -14.99 -0.63 23.04
C VAL A 99 -14.50 0.07 21.78
N ILE A 100 -15.14 1.14 21.31
CA ILE A 100 -14.65 1.93 20.18
C ILE A 100 -13.27 2.50 20.49
N GLU A 101 -13.05 3.09 21.65
CA GLU A 101 -11.76 3.65 22.07
C GLU A 101 -10.68 2.58 22.18
N ILE A 102 -11.00 1.41 22.77
CA ILE A 102 -10.10 0.25 22.84
C ILE A 102 -9.76 -0.25 21.43
N GLN A 103 -10.74 -0.40 20.55
CA GLN A 103 -10.50 -0.85 19.18
C GLN A 103 -9.69 0.18 18.38
N GLN A 104 -9.90 1.46 18.58
CA GLN A 104 -9.09 2.52 17.99
C GLN A 104 -7.66 2.55 18.54
N SER A 105 -7.47 2.25 19.83
CA SER A 105 -6.15 2.16 20.45
C SER A 105 -5.41 0.86 20.08
N ASN A 106 -6.13 -0.24 19.87
CA ASN A 106 -5.60 -1.54 19.44
C ASN A 106 -5.45 -1.65 17.90
N GLN A 107 -6.14 -0.85 17.15
CA GLN A 107 -5.83 -0.66 15.75
C GLN A 107 -4.51 0.10 15.70
N THR A 108 -3.42 -0.60 15.39
CA THR A 108 -2.33 0.05 14.66
C THR A 108 -3.02 0.85 13.56
N PRO A 109 -2.91 2.17 13.50
CA PRO A 109 -3.71 2.94 12.56
C PRO A 109 -3.47 2.37 11.17
N LEU A 110 -4.49 1.75 10.56
CA LEU A 110 -4.52 1.72 9.10
C LEU A 110 -4.42 3.18 8.69
N PRO A 111 -3.45 3.60 7.92
CA PRO A 111 -3.27 5.00 7.61
C PRO A 111 -4.51 5.48 6.86
N SER A 112 -5.42 6.08 7.60
CA SER A 112 -6.37 7.02 7.02
C SER A 112 -5.51 8.07 6.34
N GLY A 113 -5.75 8.39 5.08
CA GLY A 113 -4.93 9.27 4.26
C GLY A 113 -4.78 10.70 4.78
N GLY A 114 -4.19 10.82 5.99
CA GLY A 114 -3.83 12.04 6.65
C GLY A 114 -2.75 11.76 7.68
N ALA A 115 -1.54 12.23 7.44
CA ALA A 115 -0.42 12.47 8.36
C ALA A 115 0.10 11.34 9.28
N GLY A 116 -0.25 10.07 9.11
CA GLY A 116 0.28 8.95 9.88
C GLY A 116 0.85 7.87 8.98
N GLY A 117 1.80 7.08 9.42
CA GLY A 117 2.51 6.04 8.66
C GLY A 117 1.65 5.17 7.77
N GLY A 118 2.21 4.63 6.69
CA GLY A 118 1.51 3.78 5.75
C GLY A 118 2.32 3.51 4.51
N PHE A 119 1.92 2.44 3.79
CA PHE A 119 2.48 2.12 2.50
C PHE A 119 2.09 3.15 1.44
N ARG A 120 3.05 3.49 0.58
CA ARG A 120 2.83 4.31 -0.59
C ARG A 120 3.42 3.63 -1.82
N VAL A 121 2.69 3.68 -2.90
CA VAL A 121 3.12 3.15 -4.20
C VAL A 121 3.46 4.32 -5.11
N GLY A 122 4.58 4.22 -5.79
CA GLY A 122 4.95 5.13 -6.87
C GLY A 122 5.22 4.36 -8.16
N PHE A 123 5.01 5.04 -9.27
CA PHE A 123 5.28 4.56 -10.61
C PHE A 123 6.28 5.49 -11.28
N GLY A 124 7.29 4.93 -11.94
CA GLY A 124 8.28 5.65 -12.73
C GLY A 124 8.39 5.08 -14.13
N TYR A 125 8.69 5.94 -15.06
CA TYR A 125 8.96 5.61 -16.47
C TYR A 125 10.07 6.50 -16.97
N ASP A 126 11.03 5.89 -17.69
CA ASP A 126 12.07 6.64 -18.40
C ASP A 126 12.39 6.00 -19.73
N VAL A 127 12.96 6.78 -20.65
CA VAL A 127 13.35 6.35 -21.97
C VAL A 127 14.57 7.11 -22.47
N HIS A 128 15.54 6.38 -22.99
CA HIS A 128 16.74 6.95 -23.59
C HIS A 128 17.02 6.41 -25.00
N GLN A 129 17.55 7.25 -25.86
CA GLN A 129 17.94 6.91 -27.22
C GLN A 129 19.23 6.08 -27.21
N LEU A 130 19.31 5.04 -28.06
CA LEU A 130 20.54 4.29 -28.31
C LEU A 130 21.41 5.03 -29.33
N VAL A 131 22.67 5.24 -28.99
CA VAL A 131 23.67 5.94 -29.85
C VAL A 131 25.01 5.23 -29.82
N ALA A 132 25.80 5.40 -30.89
CA ALA A 132 27.16 4.89 -30.94
C ALA A 132 28.11 5.72 -30.07
N GLY A 133 29.19 5.10 -29.59
CA GLY A 133 30.27 5.77 -28.87
C GLY A 133 30.00 6.03 -27.40
N ARG A 134 28.93 5.46 -26.84
CA ARG A 134 28.65 5.45 -25.40
C ARG A 134 28.61 4.02 -24.86
N ASP A 135 28.96 3.87 -23.59
CA ASP A 135 28.77 2.61 -22.86
C ASP A 135 27.27 2.43 -22.51
N LEU A 136 26.80 1.18 -22.49
CA LEU A 136 25.47 0.85 -22.05
C LEU A 136 25.50 0.55 -20.54
N TRP A 137 24.91 1.42 -19.75
CA TRP A 137 24.66 1.20 -18.33
C TRP A 137 23.20 0.83 -18.10
N MET A 138 22.94 -0.16 -17.23
CA MET A 138 21.62 -0.63 -16.91
C MET A 138 21.58 -1.25 -15.52
N GLY A 139 20.78 -0.69 -14.63
CA GLY A 139 20.68 -1.17 -13.24
C GLY A 139 22.00 -1.10 -12.48
N GLY A 140 22.82 -0.08 -12.77
CA GLY A 140 24.11 0.17 -12.14
C GLY A 140 25.28 -0.67 -12.67
N ILE A 141 25.05 -1.53 -13.69
CA ILE A 141 26.12 -2.36 -14.28
C ILE A 141 26.35 -2.00 -15.74
N LYS A 142 27.58 -2.14 -16.20
CA LYS A 142 27.92 -1.99 -17.60
C LYS A 142 27.62 -3.26 -18.37
N ILE A 143 26.91 -3.12 -19.50
CA ILE A 143 26.60 -4.21 -20.40
C ILE A 143 27.37 -4.04 -21.70
N GLU A 144 28.07 -5.09 -22.13
CA GLU A 144 28.77 -5.09 -23.42
C GLU A 144 27.78 -5.00 -24.58
N HIS A 145 27.81 -3.86 -25.29
CA HIS A 145 26.99 -3.59 -26.46
C HIS A 145 27.65 -2.54 -27.35
N SER A 146 27.34 -2.55 -28.64
CA SER A 146 27.89 -1.58 -29.61
C SER A 146 27.29 -0.18 -29.49
N LEU A 147 26.13 -0.04 -28.86
CA LEU A 147 25.41 1.20 -28.60
C LEU A 147 25.21 1.39 -27.10
N GLY A 148 25.25 2.64 -26.64
CA GLY A 148 24.88 3.01 -25.29
C GLY A 148 23.76 4.03 -25.28
N LEU A 149 23.25 4.38 -24.10
CA LEU A 149 22.15 5.32 -23.97
C LEU A 149 22.63 6.77 -23.92
N LEU A 150 21.90 7.66 -24.59
CA LEU A 150 22.15 9.09 -24.63
C LEU A 150 21.44 9.78 -23.45
N GLY A 151 22.20 10.50 -22.62
CA GLY A 151 21.71 11.33 -21.52
C GLY A 151 22.82 12.17 -20.92
N HIS A 152 22.49 13.05 -19.98
CA HIS A 152 23.45 13.91 -19.27
C HIS A 152 24.29 13.15 -18.23
N SER A 153 23.72 12.08 -17.64
CA SER A 153 24.41 11.13 -16.76
C SER A 153 25.02 9.97 -17.57
N ASP A 154 25.24 8.84 -16.93
CA ASP A 154 25.50 7.55 -17.60
C ASP A 154 24.25 7.00 -18.35
N ALA A 155 23.10 7.69 -18.22
CA ALA A 155 21.82 7.40 -18.85
C ALA A 155 21.24 6.01 -18.49
N ASP A 156 21.45 5.54 -17.27
CA ASP A 156 20.85 4.29 -16.78
C ASP A 156 19.33 4.46 -16.63
N VAL A 157 18.62 4.13 -17.69
CA VAL A 157 17.17 4.29 -17.79
C VAL A 157 16.39 3.49 -16.72
N LEU A 158 16.96 2.37 -16.24
CA LEU A 158 16.32 1.58 -15.18
C LEU A 158 16.42 2.30 -13.83
N ILE A 159 17.59 2.81 -13.49
CA ILE A 159 17.78 3.57 -12.24
C ILE A 159 16.94 4.85 -12.25
N HIS A 160 16.86 5.55 -13.38
CA HIS A 160 16.03 6.76 -13.48
C HIS A 160 14.56 6.46 -13.22
N ALA A 161 14.00 5.40 -13.86
CA ALA A 161 12.62 4.97 -13.61
C ALA A 161 12.39 4.56 -12.14
N ILE A 162 13.37 3.91 -11.50
CA ILE A 162 13.31 3.55 -10.08
C ILE A 162 13.29 4.81 -9.19
N CYS A 163 14.15 5.78 -9.46
CA CYS A 163 14.18 7.04 -8.70
C CYS A 163 12.85 7.79 -8.82
N ASP A 164 12.28 7.88 -10.00
CA ASP A 164 10.97 8.51 -10.21
C ASP A 164 9.85 7.78 -9.47
N ALA A 165 9.88 6.45 -9.46
CA ALA A 165 8.91 5.68 -8.68
C ALA A 165 9.03 5.98 -7.17
N LEU A 166 10.23 6.03 -6.62
CA LEU A 166 10.49 6.32 -5.21
C LEU A 166 10.09 7.75 -4.82
N LEU A 167 10.51 8.73 -5.61
CA LEU A 167 10.17 10.15 -5.39
C LEU A 167 8.66 10.38 -5.53
N GLY A 168 8.03 9.77 -6.54
CA GLY A 168 6.58 9.84 -6.75
C GLY A 168 5.80 9.25 -5.57
N ALA A 169 6.21 8.08 -5.05
CA ALA A 169 5.62 7.49 -3.86
C ALA A 169 5.70 8.41 -2.63
N ALA A 170 6.83 9.11 -2.47
CA ALA A 170 7.05 10.06 -1.38
C ALA A 170 6.39 11.44 -1.59
N ASN A 171 5.69 11.66 -2.72
CA ASN A 171 5.14 12.95 -3.15
C ASN A 171 6.23 14.04 -3.23
N MET A 172 7.35 13.71 -3.89
CA MET A 172 8.53 14.57 -4.02
C MET A 172 8.86 14.96 -5.46
N ARG A 173 7.92 14.81 -6.40
CA ARG A 173 8.07 15.05 -7.84
C ARG A 173 8.96 13.99 -8.51
N ASP A 174 9.91 14.39 -9.33
CA ASP A 174 10.71 13.57 -10.23
C ASP A 174 12.22 13.85 -10.07
N ILE A 175 13.07 13.05 -10.74
CA ILE A 175 14.51 13.20 -10.68
C ILE A 175 14.98 14.54 -11.25
N GLY A 176 14.32 15.07 -12.30
CA GLY A 176 14.68 16.34 -12.93
C GLY A 176 14.50 17.53 -11.98
N TYR A 177 13.59 17.44 -11.02
CA TYR A 177 13.43 18.45 -9.97
C TYR A 177 14.58 18.43 -8.95
N HIS A 178 15.08 17.26 -8.57
CA HIS A 178 16.12 17.11 -7.56
C HIS A 178 17.52 17.13 -8.14
N PHE A 179 17.67 16.70 -9.40
CA PHE A 179 18.94 16.59 -10.12
C PHE A 179 18.82 17.24 -11.50
N PRO A 180 18.70 18.57 -11.57
CA PRO A 180 18.48 19.26 -12.86
C PRO A 180 19.66 19.10 -13.80
N ASP A 181 19.38 18.83 -15.07
CA ASP A 181 20.37 18.65 -16.13
C ASP A 181 21.23 19.90 -16.38
N THR A 182 20.79 21.06 -15.88
CA THR A 182 21.53 22.34 -16.01
C THR A 182 22.64 22.52 -14.99
N ALA A 183 22.73 21.67 -13.99
CA ALA A 183 23.78 21.75 -12.97
C ALA A 183 25.04 21.05 -13.50
N ALA A 184 26.20 21.76 -13.47
CA ALA A 184 27.49 21.20 -13.90
C ALA A 184 27.91 19.96 -13.09
N GLU A 185 27.31 19.77 -11.92
CA GLU A 185 27.55 18.64 -11.02
C GLU A 185 26.83 17.33 -11.47
N THR A 186 25.86 17.42 -12.38
CA THR A 186 25.10 16.27 -12.89
C THR A 186 25.64 15.75 -14.22
N ASP A 187 26.50 16.48 -14.89
CA ASP A 187 27.10 16.06 -16.16
C ASP A 187 28.03 14.84 -15.95
N GLY A 188 27.72 13.74 -16.60
CA GLY A 188 28.42 12.46 -16.46
C GLY A 188 28.24 11.77 -15.11
N MET A 189 27.27 12.20 -14.29
CA MET A 189 27.04 11.60 -12.97
C MET A 189 26.65 10.12 -13.10
N ASP A 190 27.25 9.28 -12.26
CA ASP A 190 26.88 7.87 -12.10
C ASP A 190 25.46 7.79 -11.48
N SER A 191 24.52 7.15 -12.17
CA SER A 191 23.14 7.02 -11.71
C SER A 191 22.99 6.26 -10.37
N LYS A 192 23.99 5.49 -9.98
CA LYS A 192 24.06 4.90 -8.63
C LYS A 192 24.09 5.96 -7.53
N ILE A 193 24.74 7.11 -7.78
CA ILE A 193 24.75 8.23 -6.85
C ILE A 193 23.37 8.89 -6.79
N ILE A 194 22.67 8.99 -7.92
CA ILE A 194 21.31 9.54 -7.98
C ILE A 194 20.38 8.65 -7.14
N LEU A 195 20.48 7.33 -7.30
CA LEU A 195 19.67 6.38 -6.52
C LEU A 195 19.97 6.48 -5.02
N ALA A 196 21.25 6.50 -4.63
CA ALA A 196 21.64 6.62 -3.22
C ALA A 196 21.07 7.91 -2.60
N LYS A 197 21.21 9.06 -3.28
CA LYS A 197 20.64 10.33 -2.84
C LYS A 197 19.10 10.30 -2.79
N THR A 198 18.45 9.60 -3.73
CA THR A 198 16.99 9.41 -3.72
C THR A 198 16.55 8.65 -2.48
N ILE A 199 17.26 7.58 -2.10
CA ILE A 199 16.99 6.83 -0.86
C ILE A 199 17.18 7.74 0.37
N GLU A 200 18.22 8.56 0.41
CA GLU A 200 18.41 9.54 1.50
C GLU A 200 17.27 10.55 1.58
N LEU A 201 16.81 11.07 0.44
CA LEU A 201 15.71 12.03 0.38
C LEU A 201 14.38 11.44 0.91
N ILE A 202 14.02 10.21 0.52
CA ILE A 202 12.83 9.58 1.04
C ILE A 202 12.95 9.24 2.53
N ALA A 203 14.16 8.86 2.99
CA ALA A 203 14.44 8.61 4.40
C ALA A 203 14.29 9.88 5.25
N GLN A 204 14.76 11.04 4.78
CA GLN A 204 14.56 12.34 5.44
C GLN A 204 13.07 12.73 5.57
N LYS A 205 12.21 12.22 4.68
CA LYS A 205 10.75 12.36 4.75
C LYS A 205 10.10 11.35 5.69
N GLY A 206 10.88 10.46 6.30
CA GLY A 206 10.42 9.40 7.19
C GLY A 206 9.89 8.17 6.46
N TYR A 207 10.29 7.94 5.21
CA TYR A 207 9.94 6.74 4.45
C TYR A 207 11.12 5.81 4.33
N HIS A 208 10.86 4.50 4.28
CA HIS A 208 11.84 3.49 3.92
C HIS A 208 11.35 2.65 2.74
N PHE A 209 12.30 2.10 1.99
CA PHE A 209 12.05 1.19 0.88
C PHE A 209 11.47 -0.14 1.38
N VAL A 210 10.49 -0.70 0.68
CA VAL A 210 9.90 -2.00 0.97
C VAL A 210 10.23 -2.99 -0.14
N ASN A 211 9.76 -2.72 -1.36
CA ASN A 211 10.08 -3.54 -2.53
C ASN A 211 9.95 -2.76 -3.84
N LEU A 212 10.49 -3.35 -4.89
CA LEU A 212 10.50 -2.82 -6.25
C LEU A 212 10.11 -3.91 -7.25
N ASP A 213 9.30 -3.57 -8.23
CA ASP A 213 9.08 -4.33 -9.45
C ASP A 213 9.35 -3.45 -10.68
N ALA A 214 10.30 -3.86 -11.52
CA ALA A 214 10.70 -3.10 -12.69
C ALA A 214 10.68 -3.94 -13.97
N THR A 215 10.48 -3.29 -15.11
CA THR A 215 10.48 -3.92 -16.42
C THR A 215 11.31 -3.09 -17.39
N ILE A 216 12.30 -3.74 -18.01
CA ILE A 216 13.12 -3.17 -19.08
C ILE A 216 12.51 -3.57 -20.42
N CYS A 217 12.22 -2.60 -21.28
CA CYS A 217 11.79 -2.84 -22.66
C CYS A 217 12.97 -2.57 -23.60
N ALA A 218 13.57 -3.65 -24.12
CA ALA A 218 14.73 -3.60 -25.01
C ALA A 218 14.68 -4.73 -26.03
N GLU A 219 14.91 -4.45 -27.30
CA GLU A 219 15.05 -5.47 -28.32
C GLU A 219 16.43 -6.14 -28.21
N ARG A 220 17.46 -5.33 -28.04
CA ARG A 220 18.85 -5.74 -27.79
C ARG A 220 19.54 -4.79 -26.80
N PRO A 221 20.56 -5.32 -26.05
CA PRO A 221 20.96 -6.73 -25.88
C PRO A 221 19.95 -7.53 -25.03
N LYS A 222 20.11 -8.84 -24.94
CA LYS A 222 19.29 -9.68 -24.04
C LYS A 222 19.63 -9.34 -22.59
N MET A 223 18.64 -8.85 -21.84
CA MET A 223 18.82 -8.38 -20.45
C MET A 223 18.85 -9.50 -19.41
N ASN A 224 18.14 -10.62 -19.65
CA ASN A 224 18.00 -11.71 -18.68
C ASN A 224 19.32 -12.20 -18.04
N PRO A 225 20.44 -12.39 -18.79
CA PRO A 225 21.70 -12.83 -18.17
C PRO A 225 22.28 -11.83 -17.15
N HIS A 226 21.89 -10.56 -17.23
CA HIS A 226 22.43 -9.46 -16.43
C HIS A 226 21.56 -9.14 -15.20
N ILE A 227 20.31 -9.62 -15.17
CA ILE A 227 19.34 -9.31 -14.08
C ILE A 227 19.89 -9.62 -12.70
N PRO A 228 20.51 -10.78 -12.42
CA PRO A 228 21.01 -11.04 -11.06
C PRO A 228 22.07 -10.04 -10.59
N ALA A 229 22.94 -9.58 -11.49
CA ALA A 229 23.95 -8.57 -11.17
C ALA A 229 23.34 -7.18 -10.95
N MET A 230 22.30 -6.81 -11.73
CA MET A 230 21.52 -5.58 -11.51
C MET A 230 20.82 -5.60 -10.16
N GLN A 231 20.13 -6.71 -9.81
CA GLN A 231 19.45 -6.87 -8.52
C GLN A 231 20.42 -6.70 -7.35
N GLN A 232 21.58 -7.33 -7.42
CA GLN A 232 22.59 -7.21 -6.37
C GLN A 232 23.11 -5.76 -6.26
N CYS A 233 23.46 -5.12 -7.39
CA CYS A 233 23.94 -3.75 -7.40
C CYS A 233 22.90 -2.78 -6.82
N LEU A 234 21.65 -2.88 -7.21
CA LEU A 234 20.57 -2.04 -6.69
C LEU A 234 20.33 -2.30 -5.20
N ALA A 235 20.35 -3.57 -4.77
CA ALA A 235 20.18 -3.95 -3.37
C ALA A 235 21.28 -3.36 -2.48
N ASP A 236 22.53 -3.41 -2.92
CA ASP A 236 23.67 -2.83 -2.20
C ASP A 236 23.53 -1.31 -2.04
N ILE A 237 23.03 -0.61 -3.06
CA ILE A 237 22.82 0.85 -3.03
C ILE A 237 21.65 1.23 -2.11
N ILE A 238 20.54 0.50 -2.22
CA ILE A 238 19.31 0.76 -1.45
C ILE A 238 19.48 0.34 0.02
N GLY A 239 20.36 -0.63 0.29
CA GLY A 239 20.53 -1.23 1.62
C GLY A 239 19.42 -2.25 1.94
N THR A 240 19.07 -3.10 0.98
CA THR A 240 17.99 -4.09 1.10
C THR A 240 18.45 -5.48 0.64
N ASP A 241 17.61 -6.50 0.86
CA ASP A 241 17.82 -7.83 0.31
C ASP A 241 17.50 -7.84 -1.20
N PRO A 242 18.32 -8.44 -2.08
CA PRO A 242 18.00 -8.61 -3.51
C PRO A 242 16.64 -9.24 -3.79
N TYR A 243 16.11 -10.03 -2.87
CA TYR A 243 14.75 -10.60 -2.95
C TYR A 243 13.64 -9.55 -3.01
N ASN A 244 13.88 -8.36 -2.47
CA ASN A 244 12.93 -7.23 -2.52
C ASN A 244 12.96 -6.46 -3.85
N ILE A 245 13.81 -6.88 -4.81
CA ILE A 245 13.97 -6.22 -6.10
C ILE A 245 13.63 -7.22 -7.21
N SER A 246 12.51 -7.00 -7.89
CA SER A 246 12.10 -7.76 -9.07
C SER A 246 12.46 -6.98 -10.33
N ILE A 247 13.17 -7.62 -11.27
CA ILE A 247 13.47 -7.06 -12.59
C ILE A 247 13.03 -8.05 -13.64
N LYS A 248 12.27 -7.56 -14.62
CA LYS A 248 11.82 -8.30 -15.80
C LYS A 248 12.33 -7.59 -17.05
N ALA A 249 12.49 -8.33 -18.12
CA ALA A 249 12.82 -7.77 -19.43
C ALA A 249 11.88 -8.32 -20.49
N THR A 250 11.49 -7.46 -21.43
CA THR A 250 10.66 -7.82 -22.56
C THR A 250 11.14 -7.12 -23.82
N THR A 251 10.85 -7.72 -24.98
CA THR A 251 10.91 -7.02 -26.27
C THR A 251 9.57 -6.33 -26.55
N THR A 252 9.49 -5.54 -27.60
CA THR A 252 8.22 -5.01 -28.12
C THR A 252 7.81 -5.67 -29.43
N GLU A 253 8.32 -6.90 -29.69
CA GLU A 253 8.01 -7.68 -30.89
C GLU A 253 8.24 -6.87 -32.20
N HIS A 254 9.39 -6.16 -32.22
CA HIS A 254 9.79 -5.26 -33.32
C HIS A 254 8.86 -4.05 -33.53
N LEU A 255 7.97 -3.73 -32.59
CA LEU A 255 7.07 -2.58 -32.69
C LEU A 255 7.66 -1.35 -32.00
N GLY A 256 7.35 -0.18 -32.55
CA GLY A 256 7.74 1.11 -31.97
C GLY A 256 9.25 1.39 -32.03
N PHE A 257 9.70 2.40 -31.29
CA PHE A 257 11.10 2.83 -31.23
C PHE A 257 12.00 1.75 -30.56
N THR A 258 11.49 1.06 -29.56
CA THR A 258 12.21 -0.03 -28.89
C THR A 258 12.44 -1.19 -29.87
N GLY A 259 11.39 -1.60 -30.59
CA GLY A 259 11.46 -2.68 -31.56
C GLY A 259 12.35 -2.38 -32.79
N ARG A 260 12.55 -1.10 -33.11
CA ARG A 260 13.50 -0.64 -34.12
C ARG A 260 14.92 -0.37 -33.58
N GLU A 261 15.17 -0.73 -32.31
CA GLU A 261 16.47 -0.52 -31.64
C GLU A 261 16.91 0.97 -31.60
N GLU A 262 15.95 1.90 -31.57
CA GLU A 262 16.19 3.33 -31.51
C GLU A 262 16.41 3.82 -30.06
N GLY A 263 15.93 3.06 -29.08
CA GLY A 263 16.03 3.38 -27.66
C GLY A 263 15.61 2.23 -26.76
N ILE A 264 15.85 2.40 -25.47
CA ILE A 264 15.41 1.50 -24.41
C ILE A 264 14.53 2.30 -23.46
N SER A 265 13.45 1.69 -22.98
CA SER A 265 12.60 2.24 -21.93
C SER A 265 12.54 1.32 -20.72
N ALA A 266 12.29 1.90 -19.54
CA ALA A 266 12.09 1.17 -18.32
C ALA A 266 10.86 1.69 -17.56
N TYR A 267 10.22 0.77 -16.86
CA TYR A 267 9.11 1.03 -15.96
C TYR A 267 9.47 0.51 -14.59
N ALA A 268 9.08 1.24 -13.55
CA ALA A 268 9.29 0.81 -12.17
C ALA A 268 8.05 1.08 -11.33
N VAL A 269 7.75 0.18 -10.41
CA VAL A 269 6.76 0.37 -9.34
C VAL A 269 7.48 0.13 -8.02
N ALA A 270 7.50 1.14 -7.16
CA ALA A 270 8.14 1.05 -5.85
C ALA A 270 7.09 1.14 -4.74
N LEU A 271 7.27 0.33 -3.71
CA LEU A 271 6.54 0.41 -2.46
C LEU A 271 7.48 0.98 -1.39
N ILE A 272 7.01 2.02 -0.72
CA ILE A 272 7.68 2.60 0.45
C ILE A 272 6.72 2.62 1.64
N GLU A 273 7.27 2.58 2.84
CA GLU A 273 6.50 2.64 4.08
C GLU A 273 6.97 3.81 4.93
N LYS A 274 6.05 4.51 5.59
CA LYS A 274 6.38 5.58 6.52
C LYS A 274 6.72 4.99 7.88
N LEU A 275 7.91 5.30 8.39
CA LEU A 275 8.29 4.98 9.77
C LEU A 275 7.40 5.77 10.74
N LEU A 276 6.76 5.07 11.65
CA LEU A 276 6.14 5.69 12.81
C LEU A 276 7.27 5.98 13.81
N LEU A 277 7.55 7.26 14.02
CA LEU A 277 8.44 7.72 15.08
C LEU A 277 7.70 7.71 16.41
#